data_447683713e079308cec608958233b2e0
#
_entry.id   447683713e079308cec608958233b2e0
#
_cell.length_a   1.000
_cell.length_b   1.000
_cell.length_c   1.000
_cell.angle_alpha   90.00
_cell.angle_beta   90.00
_cell.angle_gamma   90.00
#
_symmetry.space_group_name_H-M   'P 1'
#
loop_
_entity.id
_entity.type
_entity.pdbx_description
1 polymer ?
#
loop_
_entity_poly.entity_id
_entity_poly.type
_entity_poly.pdbx_seq_one_letter_code
_entity_poly.pdbx_strand_id
1 'polypeptide(L)'
;MSNLPVIIGFGGINASGRTSSHHGYRRLVLDHLDTQSRLDTLTDLATLTNKATFYNGLFYLAGEAQGLTQTQLTAQLGDQVKDATLIRPIRTEAYDVEKLVLNKVAQIVPASGDYTCIRMRKRHLPNQLPDNWQVSQIDGDTVEVTISGAFTAILPDTKRAPVSAAGQLPDGFDPSSLYQSRNHPRNLQMTVFGASDALSSTGIAWQILQDHVAPDRIAVYASNSIGQLDEAGFGGLLKNPSTGKRITSKQMPLGYGQMPADFVNAYLLGSVGAVGSALGACATFLYNLRNAVEDIKSGRRDLVIVGGSDAPITPEVMEGFRTMGALAEDHELCALDGGNEADLRRTSRPFSTNCGFTMGEASQWIVLTSDTLALALGAQIHGAVAGVFVNADGHKKSISAPGIGNYVTLAKAAALTESILGAESLRHRSCVQAHGTSTPQNRITESHVINETAKAFGIKDWKVAAVKAYLGHSQGTAGGDQLAVSLGLWRYGILPGIASIDHVASDVHDSHLAIQAAHHEVGTEGIDTVLLNSKGFGGNNASAVLMGPHVANRLMVKKHGFKAMENMRSAQETHNQAANDYDLQSMRGLSNPTYKFGHNVLTGEDLLINRHQIVIPGYAKAIDLSVSNPFEDMC
;
A
#
# COMPACT_ATOMS: atom_id res chain seq x y z
N MET A 1 20.84 4.20 -26.13
CA MET A 1 20.77 3.11 -25.13
C MET A 1 19.60 3.41 -24.20
N SER A 2 18.84 2.40 -23.81
CA SER A 2 17.72 2.57 -22.87
C SER A 2 18.22 2.94 -21.48
N ASN A 3 17.47 3.78 -20.74
CA ASN A 3 17.76 4.07 -19.35
C ASN A 3 17.36 2.89 -18.46
N LEU A 4 18.13 2.63 -17.41
CA LEU A 4 17.78 1.67 -16.37
C LEU A 4 16.97 2.39 -15.28
N PRO A 5 15.72 1.97 -15.01
CA PRO A 5 14.97 2.52 -13.88
C PRO A 5 15.53 2.00 -12.56
N VAL A 6 16.12 2.88 -11.75
CA VAL A 6 16.72 2.54 -10.46
C VAL A 6 15.92 3.11 -9.29
N ILE A 7 15.82 2.36 -8.21
CA ILE A 7 15.14 2.75 -6.97
C ILE A 7 16.14 3.45 -6.08
N ILE A 8 15.94 4.75 -5.82
CA ILE A 8 16.80 5.57 -4.98
C ILE A 8 16.20 5.90 -3.61
N GLY A 9 14.92 5.57 -3.40
CA GLY A 9 14.22 5.73 -2.13
C GLY A 9 12.97 4.87 -2.10
N PHE A 10 12.57 4.48 -0.91
CA PHE A 10 11.35 3.71 -0.66
C PHE A 10 10.87 3.97 0.77
N GLY A 11 9.57 3.86 0.99
CA GLY A 11 8.99 4.09 2.30
C GLY A 11 7.49 3.89 2.28
N GLY A 12 6.91 4.06 3.44
CA GLY A 12 5.49 3.86 3.66
C GLY A 12 5.20 3.25 5.01
N ILE A 13 4.03 2.67 5.10
CA ILE A 13 3.57 2.01 6.33
C ILE A 13 2.60 0.88 5.98
N ASN A 14 2.67 -0.19 6.75
CA ASN A 14 1.73 -1.31 6.72
C ASN A 14 1.60 -1.95 8.10
N ALA A 15 1.00 -3.12 8.20
CA ALA A 15 0.79 -3.81 9.47
C ALA A 15 2.09 -4.16 10.23
N SER A 16 3.25 -4.17 9.56
CA SER A 16 4.55 -4.40 10.21
C SER A 16 5.23 -3.12 10.72
N GLY A 17 4.68 -1.94 10.41
CA GLY A 17 5.24 -0.64 10.76
C GLY A 17 5.73 0.15 9.55
N ARG A 18 6.58 1.13 9.79
CA ARG A 18 7.24 1.97 8.77
C ARG A 18 8.15 1.12 7.89
N THR A 19 8.16 1.37 6.57
CA THR A 19 8.88 0.50 5.63
C THR A 19 10.21 1.05 5.15
N SER A 20 10.45 2.37 5.21
CA SER A 20 11.78 2.94 4.95
C SER A 20 12.84 2.34 5.89
N SER A 21 14.10 2.39 5.50
CA SER A 21 15.22 1.77 6.24
C SER A 21 14.97 0.31 6.63
N HIS A 22 14.04 -0.35 5.94
CA HIS A 22 13.65 -1.76 6.12
C HIS A 22 12.99 -2.13 7.44
N HIS A 23 12.46 -1.18 8.24
CA HIS A 23 11.84 -1.51 9.54
C HIS A 23 10.68 -2.50 9.42
N GLY A 24 9.78 -2.29 8.45
CA GLY A 24 8.68 -3.24 8.19
C GLY A 24 9.17 -4.63 7.79
N TYR A 25 10.21 -4.73 6.95
CA TYR A 25 10.83 -6.02 6.62
C TYR A 25 11.48 -6.66 7.85
N ARG A 26 12.27 -5.90 8.63
CA ARG A 26 12.92 -6.39 9.86
C ARG A 26 11.92 -6.97 10.84
N ARG A 27 10.69 -6.41 10.92
CA ARG A 27 9.63 -6.96 11.76
C ARG A 27 9.21 -8.38 11.35
N LEU A 28 9.28 -8.73 10.04
CA LEU A 28 8.93 -10.06 9.55
C LEU A 28 9.98 -11.12 9.90
N VAL A 29 11.25 -10.72 9.97
CA VAL A 29 12.40 -11.61 10.21
C VAL A 29 13.10 -11.32 11.55
N LEU A 30 12.38 -10.76 12.51
CA LEU A 30 12.90 -10.15 13.73
C LEU A 30 13.86 -11.07 14.51
N ASP A 31 13.55 -12.36 14.58
CA ASP A 31 14.31 -13.33 15.38
C ASP A 31 15.63 -13.78 14.68
N HIS A 32 15.80 -13.42 13.39
CA HIS A 32 17.00 -13.71 12.59
C HIS A 32 17.93 -12.50 12.46
N LEU A 33 17.59 -11.37 13.08
CA LEU A 33 18.37 -10.13 13.01
C LEU A 33 19.48 -10.11 14.07
N ASP A 34 20.54 -9.36 13.76
CA ASP A 34 21.53 -8.96 14.76
C ASP A 34 20.86 -8.11 15.88
N THR A 35 21.55 -8.03 17.01
CA THR A 35 21.02 -7.35 18.22
C THR A 35 20.64 -5.89 17.95
N GLN A 36 21.47 -5.14 17.21
CA GLN A 36 21.22 -3.72 16.97
C GLN A 36 20.02 -3.51 16.05
N SER A 37 19.93 -4.24 14.93
CA SER A 37 18.79 -4.19 14.01
C SER A 37 17.48 -4.57 14.69
N ARG A 38 17.53 -5.52 15.63
CA ARG A 38 16.37 -5.90 16.46
C ARG A 38 15.96 -4.79 17.43
N LEU A 39 16.92 -4.18 18.15
CA LEU A 39 16.67 -3.04 19.03
C LEU A 39 16.07 -1.86 18.28
N ASP A 40 16.65 -1.49 17.14
CA ASP A 40 16.17 -0.38 16.31
C ASP A 40 14.73 -0.59 15.84
N THR A 41 14.40 -1.81 15.39
CA THR A 41 13.04 -2.16 14.93
C THR A 41 12.02 -2.06 16.04
N LEU A 42 12.33 -2.60 17.24
CA LEU A 42 11.41 -2.54 18.39
C LEU A 42 11.28 -1.11 18.93
N THR A 43 12.34 -0.30 18.85
CA THR A 43 12.30 1.11 19.24
C THR A 43 11.44 1.93 18.28
N ASP A 44 11.61 1.77 16.96
CA ASP A 44 10.77 2.41 15.95
C ASP A 44 9.29 2.09 16.19
N LEU A 45 8.97 0.83 16.46
CA LEU A 45 7.60 0.41 16.76
C LEU A 45 7.08 1.00 18.10
N ALA A 46 7.92 1.12 19.13
CA ALA A 46 7.49 1.68 20.41
C ALA A 46 7.10 3.16 20.31
N THR A 47 7.86 3.94 19.56
CA THR A 47 7.55 5.36 19.31
C THR A 47 6.41 5.53 18.30
N LEU A 48 6.42 4.76 17.22
CA LEU A 48 5.37 4.76 16.20
C LEU A 48 3.99 4.46 16.80
N THR A 49 3.92 3.55 17.77
CA THR A 49 2.67 3.15 18.47
C THR A 49 2.32 4.07 19.64
N ASN A 50 3.03 5.19 19.82
CA ASN A 50 2.84 6.13 20.92
C ASN A 50 2.96 5.49 22.33
N LYS A 51 3.64 4.34 22.44
CA LYS A 51 3.92 3.68 23.73
C LYS A 51 5.12 4.29 24.45
N ALA A 52 5.99 4.97 23.70
CA ALA A 52 7.13 5.70 24.23
C ALA A 52 7.32 7.04 23.51
N THR A 53 7.84 8.03 24.24
CA THR A 53 8.26 9.33 23.70
C THR A 53 9.74 9.52 23.96
N PHE A 54 10.45 10.18 23.04
CA PHE A 54 11.88 10.48 23.17
C PHE A 54 12.09 11.93 23.62
N TYR A 55 12.84 12.11 24.69
CA TYR A 55 13.21 13.43 25.20
C TYR A 55 14.57 13.39 25.92
N ASN A 56 15.41 14.40 25.71
CA ASN A 56 16.73 14.55 26.33
C ASN A 56 17.61 13.27 26.30
N GLY A 57 17.60 12.56 25.16
CA GLY A 57 18.46 11.38 24.97
C GLY A 57 17.90 10.06 25.55
N LEU A 58 16.72 10.08 26.16
CA LEU A 58 16.07 8.91 26.77
C LEU A 58 14.64 8.74 26.25
N PHE A 59 14.11 7.55 26.41
CA PHE A 59 12.72 7.20 26.12
C PHE A 59 11.90 7.18 27.41
N TYR A 60 10.67 7.65 27.34
CA TYR A 60 9.74 7.70 28.46
C TYR A 60 8.45 6.97 28.09
N LEU A 61 7.99 6.09 28.95
CA LEU A 61 6.68 5.45 28.80
C LEU A 61 5.57 6.43 29.20
N ALA A 62 4.37 6.24 28.65
CA ALA A 62 3.23 7.09 28.94
C ALA A 62 2.90 7.10 30.45
N GLY A 63 2.97 8.28 31.08
CA GLY A 63 2.70 8.45 32.51
C GLY A 63 3.87 8.10 33.46
N GLU A 64 5.04 7.71 32.95
CA GLU A 64 6.23 7.42 33.74
C GLU A 64 7.25 8.55 33.69
N ALA A 65 7.89 8.84 34.82
CA ALA A 65 8.94 9.87 34.92
C ALA A 65 10.35 9.30 34.69
N GLN A 66 10.51 7.97 34.67
CA GLN A 66 11.79 7.34 34.49
C GLN A 66 12.19 7.28 33.04
N GLY A 67 13.34 7.87 32.69
CA GLY A 67 13.94 7.76 31.35
C GLY A 67 14.62 6.40 31.17
N LEU A 68 14.40 5.78 30.02
CA LEU A 68 14.91 4.48 29.63
C LEU A 68 15.90 4.60 28.47
N THR A 69 16.95 3.78 28.50
CA THR A 69 17.79 3.55 27.32
C THR A 69 17.03 2.70 26.31
N GLN A 70 17.50 2.64 25.06
CA GLN A 70 16.91 1.80 24.01
C GLN A 70 16.78 0.33 24.44
N THR A 71 17.82 -0.22 25.06
CA THR A 71 17.82 -1.61 25.56
C THR A 71 16.77 -1.82 26.64
N GLN A 72 16.64 -0.89 27.59
CA GLN A 72 15.63 -0.98 28.65
C GLN A 72 14.21 -0.85 28.09
N LEU A 73 13.98 0.09 27.16
CA LEU A 73 12.71 0.26 26.49
C LEU A 73 12.26 -1.03 25.80
N THR A 74 13.15 -1.61 24.99
CA THR A 74 12.82 -2.83 24.24
C THR A 74 12.66 -4.07 25.12
N ALA A 75 13.35 -4.12 26.25
CA ALA A 75 13.14 -5.17 27.26
C ALA A 75 11.75 -5.08 27.93
N GLN A 76 11.23 -3.86 28.13
CA GLN A 76 9.92 -3.65 28.75
C GLN A 76 8.75 -3.76 27.76
N LEU A 77 8.89 -3.22 26.56
CA LEU A 77 7.80 -3.11 25.59
C LEU A 77 7.87 -4.10 24.43
N GLY A 78 8.96 -4.87 24.29
CA GLY A 78 9.22 -5.67 23.08
C GLY A 78 8.07 -6.59 22.69
N ASP A 79 7.45 -7.29 23.65
CA ASP A 79 6.31 -8.16 23.36
C ASP A 79 5.05 -7.35 23.03
N GLN A 80 4.78 -6.28 23.77
CA GLN A 80 3.62 -5.44 23.53
C GLN A 80 3.63 -4.78 22.13
N VAL A 81 4.81 -4.36 21.63
CA VAL A 81 4.89 -3.77 20.27
C VAL A 81 4.84 -4.83 19.19
N LYS A 82 5.34 -6.05 19.46
CA LYS A 82 5.13 -7.20 18.57
C LYS A 82 3.64 -7.54 18.43
N ASP A 83 2.92 -7.54 19.55
CA ASP A 83 1.48 -7.83 19.58
C ASP A 83 0.65 -6.74 18.92
N ALA A 84 1.11 -5.51 18.91
CA ALA A 84 0.49 -4.36 18.25
C ALA A 84 0.68 -4.32 16.73
N THR A 85 1.31 -5.33 16.13
CA THR A 85 1.69 -5.36 14.69
C THR A 85 1.24 -6.64 14.01
N LEU A 86 1.34 -6.68 12.68
CA LEU A 86 0.96 -7.77 11.79
C LEU A 86 -0.56 -8.05 11.81
N ILE A 87 -0.98 -9.19 11.25
CA ILE A 87 -2.39 -9.64 11.32
C ILE A 87 -2.77 -9.87 12.79
N ARG A 88 -3.92 -9.34 13.20
CA ARG A 88 -4.44 -9.41 14.56
C ARG A 88 -5.92 -9.04 14.63
N PRO A 89 -6.58 -9.17 15.80
CA PRO A 89 -7.97 -8.74 15.98
C PRO A 89 -8.21 -7.30 15.52
N ILE A 90 -9.35 -7.06 14.87
CA ILE A 90 -9.75 -5.72 14.43
C ILE A 90 -10.01 -4.85 15.65
N ARG A 91 -9.41 -3.66 15.66
CA ARG A 91 -9.57 -2.69 16.74
C ARG A 91 -10.93 -2.02 16.71
N THR A 92 -11.46 -1.71 17.89
CA THR A 92 -12.73 -0.98 18.04
C THR A 92 -12.69 0.44 17.46
N GLU A 93 -11.49 1.05 17.34
CA GLU A 93 -11.29 2.35 16.67
C GLU A 93 -11.53 2.27 15.15
N ALA A 94 -11.33 1.11 14.52
CA ALA A 94 -11.70 0.90 13.14
C ALA A 94 -13.23 0.66 13.04
N TYR A 95 -13.73 -0.34 13.73
CA TYR A 95 -15.16 -0.58 14.00
C TYR A 95 -15.32 -1.67 15.06
N ASP A 96 -16.45 -1.63 15.78
CA ASP A 96 -16.78 -2.65 16.79
C ASP A 96 -17.28 -3.94 16.10
N VAL A 97 -16.45 -4.98 16.10
CA VAL A 97 -16.76 -6.29 15.50
C VAL A 97 -17.95 -6.98 16.17
N GLU A 98 -18.21 -6.68 17.46
CA GLU A 98 -19.35 -7.26 18.19
C GLU A 98 -20.66 -6.53 17.89
N LYS A 99 -20.60 -5.31 17.36
CA LYS A 99 -21.77 -4.44 17.14
C LYS A 99 -21.78 -3.80 15.76
N LEU A 100 -21.62 -4.61 14.72
CA LEU A 100 -21.71 -4.12 13.34
C LEU A 100 -23.13 -3.58 13.11
N VAL A 101 -23.22 -2.25 12.90
CA VAL A 101 -24.50 -1.56 12.71
C VAL A 101 -25.08 -1.88 11.34
N LEU A 102 -26.33 -2.29 11.32
CA LEU A 102 -27.13 -2.48 10.11
C LEU A 102 -28.55 -1.96 10.33
N ASN A 103 -29.26 -1.73 9.25
CA ASN A 103 -30.63 -1.28 9.30
C ASN A 103 -31.56 -2.37 8.77
N LYS A 104 -32.71 -2.54 9.40
CA LYS A 104 -33.79 -3.40 8.93
C LYS A 104 -34.94 -2.54 8.47
N VAL A 105 -35.50 -2.85 7.33
CA VAL A 105 -36.74 -2.25 6.86
C VAL A 105 -37.91 -3.06 7.42
N ALA A 106 -38.79 -2.41 8.17
CA ALA A 106 -39.96 -3.06 8.77
C ALA A 106 -41.23 -2.29 8.41
N GLN A 107 -42.29 -3.02 8.19
CA GLN A 107 -43.62 -2.43 8.10
C GLN A 107 -44.22 -2.40 9.50
N ILE A 108 -44.48 -1.19 10.01
CA ILE A 108 -45.12 -0.98 11.30
C ILE A 108 -46.62 -0.95 11.05
N VAL A 109 -47.37 -1.83 11.73
CA VAL A 109 -48.83 -1.92 11.67
C VAL A 109 -49.36 -1.64 13.07
N PRO A 110 -50.33 -0.71 13.25
CA PRO A 110 -50.91 -0.46 14.55
C PRO A 110 -51.54 -1.74 15.14
N ALA A 111 -51.22 -2.06 16.40
CA ALA A 111 -51.75 -3.26 17.07
C ALA A 111 -53.20 -3.10 17.53
N SER A 112 -53.62 -1.89 17.82
CA SER A 112 -54.97 -1.53 18.20
C SER A 112 -55.26 -0.10 17.75
N GLY A 113 -56.40 0.09 17.11
CA GLY A 113 -56.75 1.36 16.47
C GLY A 113 -56.16 1.50 15.08
N ASP A 114 -56.51 2.55 14.36
CA ASP A 114 -56.13 2.77 12.97
C ASP A 114 -54.89 3.68 12.82
N TYR A 115 -54.21 4.01 13.92
CA TYR A 115 -53.12 4.97 13.89
C TYR A 115 -52.00 4.68 14.90
N THR A 116 -50.81 5.21 14.60
CA THR A 116 -49.63 5.24 15.47
C THR A 116 -49.22 6.68 15.74
N CYS A 117 -48.92 7.05 17.01
CA CYS A 117 -48.41 8.37 17.37
C CYS A 117 -46.91 8.31 17.63
N ILE A 118 -46.17 9.22 16.99
CA ILE A 118 -44.70 9.39 17.22
C ILE A 118 -44.41 10.87 17.52
N ARG A 119 -43.42 11.12 18.39
CA ARG A 119 -42.95 12.47 18.69
C ARG A 119 -41.59 12.70 18.08
N MET A 120 -41.41 13.86 17.45
CA MET A 120 -40.13 14.23 16.85
C MET A 120 -39.95 15.76 16.88
N ARG A 121 -38.75 16.21 16.59
CA ARG A 121 -38.49 17.63 16.39
C ARG A 121 -39.06 18.07 15.04
N LYS A 122 -39.62 19.27 14.96
CA LYS A 122 -40.19 19.84 13.73
C LYS A 122 -39.24 19.79 12.53
N ARG A 123 -37.94 20.02 12.76
CA ARG A 123 -36.88 19.93 11.72
C ARG A 123 -36.66 18.53 11.14
N HIS A 124 -37.18 17.49 11.78
CA HIS A 124 -37.07 16.11 11.32
C HIS A 124 -38.30 15.65 10.51
N LEU A 125 -39.31 16.51 10.38
CA LEU A 125 -40.43 16.23 9.49
C LEU A 125 -39.94 16.17 8.04
N PRO A 126 -40.51 15.26 7.21
CA PRO A 126 -40.29 15.27 5.78
C PRO A 126 -40.72 16.61 5.17
N ASN A 127 -40.03 17.07 4.11
CA ASN A 127 -40.43 18.28 3.37
C ASN A 127 -41.81 18.14 2.73
N GLN A 128 -42.19 16.92 2.32
CA GLN A 128 -43.52 16.55 1.90
C GLN A 128 -44.07 15.54 2.89
N LEU A 129 -45.12 15.94 3.60
CA LEU A 129 -45.80 15.04 4.53
C LEU A 129 -46.61 14.01 3.74
N PRO A 130 -46.51 12.71 4.06
CA PRO A 130 -47.41 11.70 3.50
C PRO A 130 -48.88 12.03 3.84
N ASP A 131 -49.79 11.70 2.94
CA ASP A 131 -51.22 12.02 3.09
C ASP A 131 -51.86 11.43 4.35
N ASN A 132 -51.32 10.33 4.86
CA ASN A 132 -51.77 9.65 6.07
C ASN A 132 -51.09 10.16 7.36
N TRP A 133 -50.33 11.27 7.30
CA TRP A 133 -49.69 11.90 8.45
C TRP A 133 -50.42 13.17 8.87
N GLN A 134 -50.82 13.25 10.14
CA GLN A 134 -51.34 14.45 10.77
C GLN A 134 -50.36 14.96 11.81
N VAL A 135 -49.98 16.23 11.73
CA VAL A 135 -48.97 16.84 12.61
C VAL A 135 -49.68 17.83 13.55
N SER A 136 -49.46 17.63 14.85
CA SER A 136 -49.87 18.55 15.91
C SER A 136 -48.64 19.07 16.66
N GLN A 137 -48.64 20.35 17.04
CA GLN A 137 -47.56 20.96 17.78
C GLN A 137 -47.73 20.74 19.28
N ILE A 138 -46.69 20.27 19.98
CA ILE A 138 -46.68 20.07 21.43
C ILE A 138 -46.01 21.26 22.13
N ASP A 139 -44.80 21.65 21.66
CA ASP A 139 -44.05 22.80 22.15
C ASP A 139 -43.28 23.45 21.00
N GLY A 140 -42.39 24.44 21.30
CA GLY A 140 -41.71 25.26 20.30
C GLY A 140 -40.99 24.51 19.18
N ASP A 141 -40.39 23.33 19.46
CA ASP A 141 -39.60 22.53 18.48
C ASP A 141 -40.12 21.08 18.38
N THR A 142 -41.03 20.64 19.24
CA THR A 142 -41.52 19.25 19.29
C THR A 142 -42.92 19.15 18.68
N VAL A 143 -43.10 18.18 17.81
CA VAL A 143 -44.35 17.84 17.18
C VAL A 143 -44.75 16.39 17.49
N GLU A 144 -46.06 16.14 17.56
CA GLU A 144 -46.61 14.80 17.54
C GLU A 144 -47.16 14.54 16.14
N VAL A 145 -46.81 13.40 15.59
CA VAL A 145 -47.29 12.95 14.28
C VAL A 145 -48.15 11.72 14.48
N THR A 146 -49.42 11.85 14.09
CA THR A 146 -50.37 10.73 14.04
C THR A 146 -50.33 10.14 12.64
N ILE A 147 -49.97 8.88 12.51
CA ILE A 147 -49.84 8.15 11.25
C ILE A 147 -50.99 7.14 11.15
N SER A 148 -51.87 7.31 10.17
CA SER A 148 -53.00 6.39 9.94
C SER A 148 -52.57 5.19 9.09
N GLY A 149 -52.95 3.97 9.54
CA GLY A 149 -52.60 2.73 8.85
C GLY A 149 -51.14 2.32 8.99
N ALA A 150 -50.69 1.40 8.13
CA ALA A 150 -49.33 0.89 8.14
C ALA A 150 -48.35 1.87 7.49
N PHE A 151 -47.12 1.91 8.01
CA PHE A 151 -46.01 2.67 7.41
C PHE A 151 -44.67 1.92 7.48
N THR A 152 -43.80 2.24 6.56
CA THR A 152 -42.45 1.65 6.54
C THR A 152 -41.50 2.43 7.44
N ALA A 153 -40.79 1.74 8.32
CA ALA A 153 -39.72 2.29 9.18
C ALA A 153 -38.39 1.60 8.94
N ILE A 154 -37.33 2.36 9.12
CA ILE A 154 -35.97 1.83 9.17
C ILE A 154 -35.56 1.66 10.64
N LEU A 155 -35.35 0.43 11.06
CA LEU A 155 -34.95 0.09 12.43
C LEU A 155 -33.45 -0.20 12.49
N PRO A 156 -32.72 0.45 13.39
CA PRO A 156 -31.32 0.11 13.62
C PRO A 156 -31.24 -1.28 14.27
N ASP A 157 -30.26 -2.06 13.83
CA ASP A 157 -29.94 -3.37 14.39
C ASP A 157 -28.42 -3.53 14.44
N THR A 158 -27.95 -4.53 15.18
CA THR A 158 -26.54 -4.86 15.28
C THR A 158 -26.34 -6.37 15.15
N LYS A 159 -25.24 -6.77 14.52
CA LYS A 159 -24.78 -8.16 14.49
C LYS A 159 -23.28 -8.24 14.78
N ARG A 160 -22.79 -9.39 15.21
CA ARG A 160 -21.36 -9.67 15.23
C ARG A 160 -20.85 -9.77 13.79
N ALA A 161 -19.68 -9.19 13.52
CA ALA A 161 -18.98 -9.37 12.26
C ALA A 161 -18.48 -10.81 12.12
N PRO A 162 -18.68 -11.48 10.97
CA PRO A 162 -18.18 -12.83 10.75
C PRO A 162 -16.65 -12.92 10.59
N VAL A 163 -15.99 -11.79 10.37
CA VAL A 163 -14.53 -11.66 10.23
C VAL A 163 -14.03 -10.68 11.26
N SER A 164 -13.16 -11.14 12.14
CA SER A 164 -12.66 -10.34 13.28
C SER A 164 -11.16 -10.03 13.23
N ALA A 165 -10.45 -10.42 12.16
CA ALA A 165 -9.01 -10.17 12.01
C ALA A 165 -8.69 -9.37 10.75
N ALA A 166 -7.64 -8.53 10.84
CA ALA A 166 -7.09 -7.77 9.72
C ALA A 166 -5.61 -7.42 9.92
N GLY A 167 -4.91 -7.14 8.82
CA GLY A 167 -3.57 -6.54 8.82
C GLY A 167 -3.65 -5.01 8.93
N GLN A 168 -3.93 -4.51 10.12
CA GLN A 168 -4.07 -3.08 10.41
C GLN A 168 -2.72 -2.41 10.62
N LEU A 169 -2.63 -1.09 10.39
CA LEU A 169 -1.48 -0.30 10.83
C LEU A 169 -1.22 -0.52 12.34
N PRO A 170 0.03 -0.40 12.82
CA PRO A 170 0.36 -0.66 14.23
C PRO A 170 -0.57 0.04 15.21
N ASP A 171 -0.94 -0.65 16.31
CA ASP A 171 -1.87 -0.09 17.30
C ASP A 171 -1.31 1.16 17.97
N GLY A 172 -2.09 2.23 17.97
CA GLY A 172 -1.68 3.53 18.48
C GLY A 172 -1.11 4.48 17.41
N PHE A 173 -0.78 3.99 16.21
CA PHE A 173 -0.40 4.85 15.11
C PHE A 173 -1.62 5.52 14.47
N ASP A 174 -1.60 6.84 14.41
CA ASP A 174 -2.63 7.64 13.74
C ASP A 174 -2.00 8.64 12.78
N PRO A 175 -2.06 8.39 11.45
CA PRO A 175 -1.50 9.31 10.46
C PRO A 175 -2.20 10.69 10.45
N SER A 176 -3.43 10.78 10.97
CA SER A 176 -4.17 12.02 11.02
C SER A 176 -3.60 13.05 12.00
N SER A 177 -2.90 12.59 13.02
CA SER A 177 -2.31 13.43 14.07
C SER A 177 -0.98 14.09 13.65
N LEU A 178 -0.36 13.64 12.55
CA LEU A 178 1.00 14.03 12.17
C LEU A 178 1.07 15.31 11.34
N TYR A 179 -0.06 15.80 10.82
CA TYR A 179 -0.14 17.02 10.02
C TYR A 179 -1.58 17.56 10.03
N GLN A 180 -1.82 18.71 9.38
CA GLN A 180 -3.17 19.29 9.29
C GLN A 180 -4.08 18.51 8.34
N SER A 181 -4.57 17.37 8.79
CA SER A 181 -5.30 16.36 8.00
C SER A 181 -6.82 16.50 8.05
N ARG A 182 -7.36 17.58 8.62
CA ARG A 182 -8.81 17.75 8.81
C ARG A 182 -9.60 17.52 7.53
N ASN A 183 -10.56 16.60 7.58
CA ASN A 183 -11.41 16.15 6.47
C ASN A 183 -10.69 15.37 5.37
N HIS A 184 -9.45 14.90 5.56
CA HIS A 184 -8.82 13.97 4.65
C HIS A 184 -9.28 12.55 4.94
N PRO A 185 -9.69 11.78 3.91
CA PRO A 185 -9.90 10.34 4.05
C PRO A 185 -8.65 9.63 4.57
N ARG A 186 -8.84 8.51 5.29
CA ARG A 186 -7.75 7.77 5.95
C ARG A 186 -6.62 7.39 4.99
N ASN A 187 -6.94 6.90 3.79
CA ASN A 187 -5.89 6.52 2.86
C ASN A 187 -5.08 7.72 2.35
N LEU A 188 -5.65 8.95 2.27
CA LEU A 188 -4.88 10.15 1.94
C LEU A 188 -3.99 10.59 3.10
N GLN A 189 -4.42 10.38 4.35
CA GLN A 189 -3.57 10.58 5.52
C GLN A 189 -2.36 9.64 5.48
N MET A 190 -2.60 8.36 5.15
CA MET A 190 -1.55 7.36 4.94
C MET A 190 -0.65 7.71 3.73
N THR A 191 -1.24 8.28 2.66
CA THR A 191 -0.51 8.76 1.47
C THR A 191 0.52 9.83 1.83
N VAL A 192 0.11 10.84 2.60
CA VAL A 192 1.00 11.95 3.02
C VAL A 192 2.15 11.41 3.85
N PHE A 193 1.87 10.52 4.80
CA PHE A 193 2.92 9.85 5.58
C PHE A 193 3.86 9.04 4.70
N GLY A 194 3.31 8.09 3.92
CA GLY A 194 4.11 7.12 3.18
C GLY A 194 4.96 7.73 2.07
N ALA A 195 4.41 8.70 1.32
CA ALA A 195 5.18 9.38 0.27
C ALA A 195 6.26 10.29 0.87
N SER A 196 5.99 10.94 2.02
CA SER A 196 7.01 11.72 2.74
C SER A 196 8.14 10.83 3.25
N ASP A 197 7.81 9.66 3.79
CA ASP A 197 8.78 8.66 4.26
C ASP A 197 9.67 8.18 3.11
N ALA A 198 9.11 7.86 1.95
CA ALA A 198 9.86 7.44 0.77
C ALA A 198 10.79 8.54 0.22
N LEU A 199 10.32 9.78 0.16
CA LEU A 199 11.14 10.91 -0.29
C LEU A 199 12.29 11.18 0.68
N SER A 200 12.02 11.20 1.98
CA SER A 200 13.03 11.44 3.02
C SER A 200 14.07 10.33 3.09
N SER A 201 13.69 9.08 2.79
CA SER A 201 14.59 7.94 2.78
C SER A 201 15.69 8.01 1.71
N THR A 202 15.53 8.88 0.70
CA THR A 202 16.58 9.13 -0.30
C THR A 202 17.80 9.86 0.28
N GLY A 203 17.64 10.58 1.41
CA GLY A 203 18.63 11.51 1.94
C GLY A 203 18.91 12.71 1.03
N ILE A 204 18.13 12.89 -0.06
CA ILE A 204 18.29 13.97 -1.04
C ILE A 204 17.13 14.95 -0.87
N ALA A 205 17.43 16.21 -0.57
CA ALA A 205 16.41 17.24 -0.45
C ALA A 205 15.65 17.41 -1.78
N TRP A 206 14.33 17.59 -1.71
CA TRP A 206 13.48 17.76 -2.90
C TRP A 206 13.98 18.87 -3.84
N GLN A 207 14.50 19.97 -3.29
CA GLN A 207 15.07 21.05 -4.10
C GLN A 207 16.24 20.60 -4.98
N ILE A 208 17.11 19.72 -4.45
CA ILE A 208 18.22 19.17 -5.23
C ILE A 208 17.70 18.34 -6.41
N LEU A 209 16.64 17.54 -6.18
CA LEU A 209 15.99 16.78 -7.26
C LEU A 209 15.40 17.72 -8.33
N GLN A 210 14.72 18.80 -7.92
CA GLN A 210 14.17 19.82 -8.82
C GLN A 210 15.24 20.53 -9.64
N ASP A 211 16.40 20.81 -9.07
CA ASP A 211 17.50 21.49 -9.76
C ASP A 211 18.14 20.63 -10.86
N HIS A 212 18.01 19.31 -10.76
CA HIS A 212 18.59 18.36 -11.71
C HIS A 212 17.63 17.91 -12.81
N VAL A 213 16.32 18.16 -12.68
CA VAL A 213 15.30 17.65 -13.59
C VAL A 213 14.42 18.79 -14.11
N ALA A 214 14.16 18.82 -15.42
CA ALA A 214 13.19 19.75 -15.97
C ALA A 214 11.77 19.41 -15.45
N PRO A 215 10.89 20.41 -15.18
CA PRO A 215 9.60 20.19 -14.53
C PRO A 215 8.73 19.14 -15.19
N ASP A 216 8.67 19.14 -16.52
CA ASP A 216 7.89 18.19 -17.31
C ASP A 216 8.46 16.77 -17.37
N ARG A 217 9.70 16.56 -16.87
CA ARG A 217 10.35 15.24 -16.81
C ARG A 217 10.19 14.55 -15.46
N ILE A 218 9.36 15.14 -14.57
CA ILE A 218 8.93 14.55 -13.30
C ILE A 218 7.55 13.93 -13.49
N ALA A 219 7.24 12.84 -12.78
CA ALA A 219 5.89 12.29 -12.73
C ALA A 219 5.56 11.69 -11.35
N VAL A 220 4.26 11.62 -11.05
CA VAL A 220 3.70 10.86 -9.92
C VAL A 220 2.66 9.89 -10.47
N TYR A 221 2.90 8.59 -10.32
CA TYR A 221 1.96 7.54 -10.73
C TYR A 221 1.51 6.75 -9.50
N ALA A 222 0.28 7.01 -9.07
CA ALA A 222 -0.26 6.37 -7.87
C ALA A 222 -1.80 6.35 -7.90
N SER A 223 -2.36 5.38 -7.20
CA SER A 223 -3.81 5.27 -7.01
C SER A 223 -4.12 4.32 -5.85
N ASN A 224 -5.39 4.25 -5.47
CA ASN A 224 -5.91 3.14 -4.69
C ASN A 224 -6.88 2.29 -5.52
N SER A 225 -7.17 1.08 -5.06
CA SER A 225 -7.96 0.13 -5.84
C SER A 225 -9.48 0.31 -5.69
N ILE A 226 -9.95 0.89 -4.58
CA ILE A 226 -11.38 0.93 -4.22
C ILE A 226 -11.96 2.33 -4.01
N GLY A 227 -11.17 3.39 -4.18
CA GLY A 227 -11.57 4.75 -3.81
C GLY A 227 -11.50 4.98 -2.30
N GLN A 228 -11.84 6.20 -1.88
CA GLN A 228 -11.86 6.60 -0.48
C GLN A 228 -13.24 6.31 0.11
N LEU A 229 -13.46 5.10 0.65
CA LEU A 229 -14.79 4.64 1.08
C LEU A 229 -15.12 4.93 2.55
N ASP A 230 -14.30 5.69 3.25
CA ASP A 230 -14.58 6.17 4.60
C ASP A 230 -15.54 7.38 4.63
N GLU A 231 -15.88 7.87 5.84
CA GLU A 231 -16.82 8.98 6.02
C GLU A 231 -16.34 10.29 5.40
N ALA A 232 -15.05 10.53 5.30
CA ALA A 232 -14.47 11.74 4.70
C ALA A 232 -14.43 11.71 3.17
N GLY A 233 -14.67 10.55 2.56
CA GLY A 233 -14.71 10.31 1.11
C GLY A 233 -16.10 9.91 0.60
N PHE A 234 -16.12 8.99 -0.37
CA PHE A 234 -17.36 8.50 -0.99
C PHE A 234 -18.29 7.79 -0.01
N GLY A 235 -17.76 7.15 1.05
CA GLY A 235 -18.59 6.52 2.08
C GLY A 235 -19.53 7.54 2.73
N GLY A 236 -18.99 8.69 3.16
CA GLY A 236 -19.82 9.76 3.72
C GLY A 236 -20.72 10.43 2.68
N LEU A 237 -20.24 10.61 1.45
CA LEU A 237 -21.07 11.18 0.36
C LEU A 237 -22.36 10.36 0.15
N LEU A 238 -22.26 9.03 0.17
CA LEU A 238 -23.39 8.13 -0.08
C LEU A 238 -24.25 7.90 1.18
N LYS A 239 -23.64 7.78 2.36
CA LYS A 239 -24.31 7.39 3.61
C LYS A 239 -24.92 8.56 4.38
N ASN A 240 -24.28 9.74 4.36
CA ASN A 240 -24.71 10.87 5.18
C ASN A 240 -26.17 11.32 4.91
N PRO A 241 -26.64 11.44 3.65
CA PRO A 241 -28.04 11.80 3.41
C PRO A 241 -29.03 10.81 4.01
N SER A 242 -28.77 9.51 3.93
CA SER A 242 -29.66 8.46 4.47
C SER A 242 -29.67 8.38 6.00
N THR A 243 -28.67 9.00 6.66
CA THR A 243 -28.57 9.07 8.13
C THR A 243 -28.87 10.47 8.69
N GLY A 244 -29.40 11.38 7.86
CA GLY A 244 -29.74 12.76 8.27
C GLY A 244 -28.52 13.67 8.49
N LYS A 245 -27.32 13.25 8.06
CA LYS A 245 -26.11 14.06 8.09
C LYS A 245 -25.95 14.85 6.78
N ARG A 246 -25.22 15.97 6.84
CA ARG A 246 -24.91 16.76 5.65
C ARG A 246 -23.70 16.20 4.90
N ILE A 247 -23.75 16.23 3.57
CA ILE A 247 -22.59 16.06 2.72
C ILE A 247 -21.74 17.34 2.73
N THR A 248 -20.44 17.20 2.47
CA THR A 248 -19.51 18.31 2.36
C THR A 248 -18.96 18.42 0.94
N SER A 249 -18.54 19.63 0.55
CA SER A 249 -17.92 19.88 -0.77
C SER A 249 -16.59 19.12 -0.99
N LYS A 250 -16.03 18.51 0.05
CA LYS A 250 -14.74 17.78 0.00
C LYS A 250 -14.91 16.29 -0.27
N GLN A 251 -16.02 15.68 0.14
CA GLN A 251 -16.24 14.23 0.03
C GLN A 251 -16.18 13.71 -1.42
N MET A 252 -16.72 14.48 -2.37
CA MET A 252 -16.67 14.10 -3.78
C MET A 252 -15.24 14.15 -4.34
N PRO A 253 -14.52 15.28 -4.36
CA PRO A 253 -13.19 15.34 -4.96
C PRO A 253 -12.17 14.47 -4.23
N LEU A 254 -12.22 14.36 -2.90
CA LEU A 254 -11.30 13.52 -2.13
C LEU A 254 -11.64 12.02 -2.19
N GLY A 255 -12.80 11.65 -2.75
CA GLY A 255 -13.23 10.26 -2.88
C GLY A 255 -12.57 9.49 -4.03
N TYR A 256 -12.00 10.17 -5.01
CA TYR A 256 -11.48 9.53 -6.22
C TYR A 256 -10.25 8.65 -6.00
N GLY A 257 -10.16 7.54 -6.76
CA GLY A 257 -9.06 6.57 -6.66
C GLY A 257 -7.69 7.11 -7.09
N GLN A 258 -7.62 8.12 -7.94
CA GLN A 258 -6.38 8.78 -8.37
C GLN A 258 -5.85 9.80 -7.36
N MET A 259 -6.63 10.19 -6.38
CA MET A 259 -6.29 11.26 -5.44
C MET A 259 -4.94 11.10 -4.72
N PRO A 260 -4.43 9.88 -4.43
CA PRO A 260 -3.07 9.72 -3.90
C PRO A 260 -1.98 10.38 -4.76
N ALA A 261 -2.06 10.26 -6.09
CA ALA A 261 -1.10 10.90 -7.00
C ALA A 261 -1.22 12.43 -6.97
N ASP A 262 -2.45 12.94 -7.02
CA ASP A 262 -2.73 14.37 -6.99
C ASP A 262 -2.25 15.00 -5.67
N PHE A 263 -2.48 14.32 -4.54
CA PHE A 263 -2.03 14.78 -3.22
C PHE A 263 -0.51 14.88 -3.11
N VAL A 264 0.20 13.85 -3.52
CA VAL A 264 1.67 13.86 -3.49
C VAL A 264 2.20 14.97 -4.37
N ASN A 265 1.68 15.08 -5.60
CA ASN A 265 2.14 16.10 -6.52
C ASN A 265 1.88 17.53 -6.00
N ALA A 266 0.66 17.80 -5.51
CA ALA A 266 0.26 19.15 -5.10
C ALA A 266 0.81 19.56 -3.73
N TYR A 267 0.79 18.66 -2.75
CA TYR A 267 1.03 19.04 -1.35
C TYR A 267 2.36 18.56 -0.76
N LEU A 268 3.07 17.66 -1.41
CA LEU A 268 4.41 17.25 -1.00
C LEU A 268 5.46 17.87 -1.92
N LEU A 269 5.27 17.74 -3.23
CA LEU A 269 6.26 18.13 -4.23
C LEU A 269 6.09 19.58 -4.69
N GLY A 270 4.85 20.04 -4.91
CA GLY A 270 4.57 21.28 -5.61
C GLY A 270 5.06 21.24 -7.06
N SER A 271 4.97 20.07 -7.71
CA SER A 271 5.48 19.85 -9.05
C SER A 271 4.41 20.13 -10.11
N VAL A 272 4.83 20.60 -11.27
CA VAL A 272 4.02 20.74 -12.49
C VAL A 272 4.25 19.57 -13.44
N GLY A 273 4.90 18.51 -12.99
CA GLY A 273 5.11 17.28 -13.74
C GLY A 273 3.82 16.50 -14.02
N ALA A 274 3.96 15.37 -14.69
CA ALA A 274 2.80 14.55 -15.00
C ALA A 274 2.23 13.86 -13.76
N VAL A 275 0.91 13.82 -13.65
CA VAL A 275 0.18 13.02 -12.67
C VAL A 275 -0.62 11.96 -13.42
N GLY A 276 -0.61 10.73 -12.92
CA GLY A 276 -1.36 9.65 -13.54
C GLY A 276 -1.69 8.53 -12.57
N SER A 277 -2.73 7.79 -12.92
CA SER A 277 -3.13 6.61 -12.17
C SER A 277 -3.62 5.51 -13.10
N ALA A 278 -3.18 4.29 -12.82
CA ALA A 278 -3.66 3.10 -13.48
C ALA A 278 -4.28 2.18 -12.43
N LEU A 279 -5.49 1.68 -12.71
CA LEU A 279 -6.21 0.79 -11.82
C LEU A 279 -6.18 -0.64 -12.38
N GLY A 280 -5.82 -1.59 -11.54
CA GLY A 280 -5.79 -3.02 -11.84
C GLY A 280 -6.25 -3.85 -10.65
N ALA A 281 -7.22 -3.34 -9.86
CA ALA A 281 -7.64 -3.94 -8.60
C ALA A 281 -6.40 -4.26 -7.73
N CYS A 282 -6.23 -5.50 -7.26
CA CYS A 282 -5.10 -5.87 -6.41
C CYS A 282 -3.71 -5.78 -7.12
N ALA A 283 -3.66 -5.59 -8.45
CA ALA A 283 -2.42 -5.39 -9.21
C ALA A 283 -2.09 -3.91 -9.46
N THR A 284 -2.86 -2.98 -8.89
CA THR A 284 -2.78 -1.52 -9.13
C THR A 284 -1.37 -0.96 -8.97
N PHE A 285 -0.63 -1.33 -7.91
CA PHE A 285 0.73 -0.84 -7.73
C PHE A 285 1.65 -1.18 -8.92
N LEU A 286 1.60 -2.41 -9.42
CA LEU A 286 2.41 -2.84 -10.56
C LEU A 286 1.97 -2.21 -11.88
N TYR A 287 0.69 -1.84 -12.03
CA TYR A 287 0.21 -1.06 -13.18
C TYR A 287 0.82 0.34 -13.19
N ASN A 288 0.86 1.03 -12.05
CA ASN A 288 1.53 2.33 -11.92
C ASN A 288 3.05 2.20 -12.09
N LEU A 289 3.66 1.15 -11.54
CA LEU A 289 5.08 0.86 -11.72
C LEU A 289 5.43 0.64 -13.21
N ARG A 290 4.57 -0.04 -13.97
CA ARG A 290 4.75 -0.20 -15.42
C ARG A 290 4.87 1.15 -16.13
N ASN A 291 3.95 2.08 -15.87
CA ASN A 291 3.97 3.40 -16.50
C ASN A 291 5.29 4.14 -16.20
N ALA A 292 5.75 4.09 -14.96
CA ALA A 292 7.01 4.70 -14.56
C ALA A 292 8.22 4.08 -15.26
N VAL A 293 8.27 2.75 -15.32
CA VAL A 293 9.37 2.01 -15.97
C VAL A 293 9.42 2.31 -17.48
N GLU A 294 8.28 2.31 -18.15
CA GLU A 294 8.20 2.62 -19.59
C GLU A 294 8.60 4.07 -19.88
N ASP A 295 8.20 5.02 -19.03
CA ASP A 295 8.58 6.44 -19.18
C ASP A 295 10.07 6.68 -18.96
N ILE A 296 10.67 6.08 -17.94
CA ILE A 296 12.11 6.19 -17.70
C ILE A 296 12.90 5.51 -18.82
N LYS A 297 12.53 4.30 -19.21
CA LYS A 297 13.21 3.55 -20.28
C LYS A 297 13.17 4.28 -21.63
N SER A 298 12.06 4.93 -21.95
CA SER A 298 11.91 5.72 -23.18
C SER A 298 12.55 7.11 -23.11
N GLY A 299 13.01 7.53 -21.93
CA GLY A 299 13.57 8.86 -21.70
C GLY A 299 12.52 9.97 -21.63
N ARG A 300 11.23 9.66 -21.50
CA ARG A 300 10.18 10.67 -21.29
C ARG A 300 10.24 11.33 -19.92
N ARG A 301 10.64 10.57 -18.90
CA ARG A 301 10.80 11.03 -17.51
C ARG A 301 12.16 10.62 -16.98
N ASP A 302 12.70 11.43 -16.09
CA ASP A 302 13.94 11.12 -15.37
C ASP A 302 13.69 10.77 -13.90
N LEU A 303 12.61 11.30 -13.32
CA LEU A 303 12.21 11.12 -11.92
C LEU A 303 10.73 10.79 -11.85
N VAL A 304 10.39 9.65 -11.26
CA VAL A 304 9.01 9.22 -11.07
C VAL A 304 8.79 8.72 -9.64
N ILE A 305 7.81 9.28 -8.96
CA ILE A 305 7.32 8.78 -7.69
C ILE A 305 6.17 7.81 -7.97
N VAL A 306 6.29 6.58 -7.50
CA VAL A 306 5.28 5.53 -7.70
C VAL A 306 4.76 5.08 -6.35
N GLY A 307 3.45 4.94 -6.23
CA GLY A 307 2.91 4.44 -4.98
C GLY A 307 1.42 4.18 -4.99
N GLY A 308 0.90 4.04 -3.79
CA GLY A 308 -0.53 3.89 -3.53
C GLY A 308 -0.79 3.70 -2.06
N SER A 309 -2.05 3.89 -1.69
CA SER A 309 -2.52 3.70 -0.33
C SER A 309 -3.93 3.15 -0.36
N ASP A 310 -4.17 2.08 0.35
CA ASP A 310 -5.51 1.50 0.54
C ASP A 310 -5.81 1.38 2.04
N ALA A 311 -6.98 1.86 2.46
CA ALA A 311 -7.51 1.75 3.82
C ALA A 311 -8.87 1.04 3.80
N PRO A 312 -8.89 -0.28 3.50
CA PRO A 312 -10.12 -1.02 3.23
C PRO A 312 -10.82 -1.57 4.48
N ILE A 313 -10.28 -1.34 5.68
CA ILE A 313 -10.82 -1.93 6.91
C ILE A 313 -11.98 -1.08 7.41
N THR A 314 -13.11 -1.15 6.69
CA THR A 314 -14.40 -0.55 7.05
C THR A 314 -15.50 -1.61 6.98
N PRO A 315 -16.59 -1.47 7.74
CA PRO A 315 -17.67 -2.44 7.74
C PRO A 315 -18.22 -2.76 6.35
N GLU A 316 -18.38 -1.74 5.52
CA GLU A 316 -18.97 -1.86 4.18
C GLU A 316 -18.06 -2.62 3.22
N VAL A 317 -16.75 -2.34 3.26
CA VAL A 317 -15.75 -3.03 2.41
C VAL A 317 -15.58 -4.47 2.86
N MET A 318 -15.48 -4.71 4.18
CA MET A 318 -15.38 -6.04 4.75
C MET A 318 -16.59 -6.90 4.38
N GLU A 319 -17.83 -6.36 4.52
CA GLU A 319 -19.04 -7.07 4.14
C GLU A 319 -19.12 -7.33 2.63
N GLY A 320 -18.66 -6.37 1.80
CA GLY A 320 -18.61 -6.53 0.35
C GLY A 320 -17.72 -7.71 -0.08
N PHE A 321 -16.52 -7.81 0.46
CA PHE A 321 -15.62 -8.94 0.16
C PHE A 321 -16.08 -10.26 0.80
N ARG A 322 -16.70 -10.20 1.98
CA ARG A 322 -17.28 -11.37 2.64
C ARG A 322 -18.40 -12.01 1.79
N THR A 323 -19.33 -11.20 1.28
CA THR A 323 -20.45 -11.70 0.44
C THR A 323 -19.97 -12.29 -0.89
N MET A 324 -18.77 -11.96 -1.33
CA MET A 324 -18.10 -12.60 -2.47
C MET A 324 -17.49 -13.98 -2.12
N GLY A 325 -17.54 -14.40 -0.84
CA GLY A 325 -16.85 -15.60 -0.36
C GLY A 325 -15.32 -15.48 -0.43
N ALA A 326 -14.78 -14.25 -0.28
CA ALA A 326 -13.37 -13.98 -0.46
C ALA A 326 -12.59 -13.89 0.85
N LEU A 327 -13.26 -13.52 1.97
CA LEU A 327 -12.61 -13.36 3.28
C LEU A 327 -12.65 -14.65 4.09
N ALA A 328 -11.61 -14.86 4.89
CA ALA A 328 -11.56 -15.94 5.87
C ALA A 328 -12.50 -15.59 7.04
N GLU A 329 -13.63 -16.29 7.13
CA GLU A 329 -14.60 -16.12 8.22
C GLU A 329 -14.17 -16.89 9.47
N ASP A 330 -14.43 -16.35 10.65
CA ASP A 330 -13.99 -16.94 11.94
C ASP A 330 -14.48 -18.38 12.11
N HIS A 331 -15.73 -18.68 11.72
CA HIS A 331 -16.29 -20.01 11.85
C HIS A 331 -15.64 -21.04 10.90
N GLU A 332 -15.22 -20.60 9.71
CA GLU A 332 -14.50 -21.45 8.75
C GLU A 332 -13.08 -21.76 9.25
N LEU A 333 -12.41 -20.74 9.85
CA LEU A 333 -11.10 -20.94 10.48
C LEU A 333 -11.18 -21.92 11.64
N CYS A 334 -12.20 -21.80 12.51
CA CYS A 334 -12.45 -22.76 13.60
C CYS A 334 -12.64 -24.19 13.07
N ALA A 335 -13.40 -24.33 11.97
CA ALA A 335 -13.61 -25.63 11.34
C ALA A 335 -12.33 -26.23 10.75
N LEU A 336 -11.46 -25.40 10.15
CA LEU A 336 -10.17 -25.83 9.62
C LEU A 336 -9.19 -26.26 10.73
N ASP A 337 -9.19 -25.54 11.87
CA ASP A 337 -8.28 -25.80 12.98
C ASP A 337 -8.82 -26.85 13.98
N GLY A 338 -10.08 -27.29 13.80
CA GLY A 338 -10.74 -28.25 14.69
C GLY A 338 -10.97 -27.72 16.11
N GLY A 339 -11.03 -26.39 16.26
CA GLY A 339 -11.19 -25.67 17.53
C GLY A 339 -12.49 -24.86 17.62
N ASN A 340 -12.76 -24.31 18.82
CA ASN A 340 -13.90 -23.43 19.06
C ASN A 340 -13.57 -21.95 18.88
N GLU A 341 -12.29 -21.62 18.80
CA GLU A 341 -11.78 -20.24 18.62
C GLU A 341 -10.78 -20.23 17.45
N ALA A 342 -10.88 -19.21 16.61
CA ALA A 342 -9.97 -19.01 15.48
C ALA A 342 -8.63 -18.43 15.96
N ASP A 343 -7.51 -18.94 15.44
CA ASP A 343 -6.21 -18.27 15.60
C ASP A 343 -6.15 -17.05 14.67
N LEU A 344 -6.46 -15.88 15.23
CA LEU A 344 -6.55 -14.63 14.49
C LEU A 344 -5.19 -14.11 13.98
N ARG A 345 -4.08 -14.72 14.37
CA ARG A 345 -2.74 -14.44 13.83
C ARG A 345 -2.44 -15.24 12.56
N ARG A 346 -3.15 -16.36 12.36
CA ARG A 346 -2.95 -17.28 11.24
C ARG A 346 -4.12 -17.31 10.26
N THR A 347 -4.87 -16.23 10.14
CA THR A 347 -6.03 -16.15 9.24
C THR A 347 -5.64 -16.16 7.75
N SER A 348 -4.44 -15.65 7.40
CA SER A 348 -3.88 -15.69 6.05
C SER A 348 -2.87 -16.84 5.92
N ARG A 349 -3.20 -17.88 5.13
CA ARG A 349 -2.40 -19.12 4.96
C ARG A 349 -2.14 -19.40 3.47
N PRO A 350 -1.29 -18.60 2.80
CA PRO A 350 -0.97 -18.83 1.40
C PRO A 350 -0.44 -20.24 1.15
N PHE A 351 -0.95 -20.93 0.13
CA PHE A 351 -0.56 -22.29 -0.29
C PHE A 351 -0.82 -23.41 0.72
N SER A 352 -1.41 -23.14 1.88
CA SER A 352 -1.87 -24.14 2.83
C SER A 352 -3.38 -24.32 2.73
N THR A 353 -3.94 -25.22 3.54
CA THR A 353 -5.39 -25.31 3.72
C THR A 353 -5.92 -24.01 4.28
N ASN A 354 -6.83 -23.36 3.56
CA ASN A 354 -7.33 -22.02 3.83
C ASN A 354 -8.78 -21.85 3.39
N CYS A 355 -9.46 -20.79 3.85
CA CYS A 355 -10.86 -20.51 3.54
C CYS A 355 -11.10 -19.13 2.91
N GLY A 356 -10.12 -18.23 2.92
CA GLY A 356 -10.25 -16.87 2.38
C GLY A 356 -9.01 -16.04 2.66
N PHE A 357 -8.99 -14.80 2.16
CA PHE A 357 -7.91 -13.88 2.48
C PHE A 357 -8.23 -13.03 3.72
N THR A 358 -7.20 -12.51 4.36
CA THR A 358 -7.30 -11.52 5.43
C THR A 358 -7.12 -10.14 4.84
N MET A 359 -8.01 -9.19 5.14
CA MET A 359 -7.88 -7.80 4.71
C MET A 359 -6.67 -7.14 5.36
N GLY A 360 -6.00 -6.24 4.63
CA GLY A 360 -4.90 -5.41 5.14
C GLY A 360 -5.01 -3.96 4.66
N GLU A 361 -4.40 -3.04 5.38
CA GLU A 361 -4.23 -1.65 4.95
C GLU A 361 -2.73 -1.32 4.82
N ALA A 362 -2.37 -0.51 3.83
CA ALA A 362 -1.01 -0.07 3.60
C ALA A 362 -0.93 1.21 2.77
N SER A 363 0.20 1.90 2.90
CA SER A 363 0.68 2.95 2.00
C SER A 363 2.12 2.64 1.64
N GLN A 364 2.42 2.44 0.35
CA GLN A 364 3.76 2.08 -0.12
C GLN A 364 4.18 2.98 -1.29
N TRP A 365 5.40 3.49 -1.22
CA TRP A 365 5.95 4.45 -2.15
C TRP A 365 7.40 4.18 -2.48
N ILE A 366 7.79 4.44 -3.73
CA ILE A 366 9.18 4.38 -4.18
C ILE A 366 9.51 5.62 -5.01
N VAL A 367 10.77 6.00 -4.98
CA VAL A 367 11.36 7.04 -5.83
C VAL A 367 12.23 6.36 -6.89
N LEU A 368 11.79 6.45 -8.14
CA LEU A 368 12.46 5.90 -9.31
C LEU A 368 13.13 6.99 -10.11
N THR A 369 14.37 6.74 -10.56
CA THR A 369 15.08 7.63 -11.49
C THR A 369 15.69 6.86 -12.64
N SER A 370 16.07 7.58 -13.71
CA SER A 370 17.01 7.03 -14.68
C SER A 370 18.37 6.78 -14.02
N ASP A 371 19.09 5.76 -14.45
CA ASP A 371 20.46 5.49 -14.00
C ASP A 371 21.40 6.69 -14.21
N THR A 372 21.18 7.47 -15.26
CA THR A 372 21.94 8.69 -15.53
C THR A 372 21.69 9.77 -14.47
N LEU A 373 20.41 9.97 -14.09
CA LEU A 373 20.07 10.93 -13.04
C LEU A 373 20.59 10.45 -11.67
N ALA A 374 20.42 9.17 -11.35
CA ALA A 374 20.95 8.59 -10.10
C ALA A 374 22.47 8.79 -9.98
N LEU A 375 23.19 8.60 -11.08
CA LEU A 375 24.64 8.84 -11.15
C LEU A 375 24.98 10.31 -10.89
N ALA A 376 24.26 11.25 -11.54
CA ALA A 376 24.47 12.69 -11.38
C ALA A 376 24.19 13.19 -9.97
N LEU A 377 23.20 12.58 -9.31
CA LEU A 377 22.82 12.91 -7.92
C LEU A 377 23.75 12.27 -6.87
N GLY A 378 24.51 11.25 -7.21
CA GLY A 378 25.21 10.44 -6.19
C GLY A 378 24.22 9.65 -5.32
N ALA A 379 23.10 9.20 -5.89
CA ALA A 379 22.04 8.56 -5.12
C ALA A 379 22.39 7.12 -4.70
N GLN A 380 21.91 6.68 -3.54
CA GLN A 380 21.98 5.27 -3.16
C GLN A 380 21.06 4.43 -4.04
N ILE A 381 21.57 3.30 -4.54
CA ILE A 381 20.78 2.36 -5.36
C ILE A 381 20.32 1.20 -4.49
N HIS A 382 19.01 1.10 -4.26
CA HIS A 382 18.41 0.00 -3.51
C HIS A 382 18.04 -1.20 -4.38
N GLY A 383 17.96 -1.00 -5.68
CA GLY A 383 17.64 -2.00 -6.69
C GLY A 383 17.26 -1.34 -8.01
N ALA A 384 16.86 -2.13 -8.99
CA ALA A 384 16.35 -1.64 -10.26
C ALA A 384 15.14 -2.45 -10.74
N VAL A 385 14.33 -1.85 -11.62
CA VAL A 385 13.18 -2.51 -12.23
C VAL A 385 13.45 -2.74 -13.71
N ALA A 386 13.69 -3.99 -14.09
CA ALA A 386 14.02 -4.35 -15.48
C ALA A 386 12.81 -4.23 -16.41
N GLY A 387 11.62 -4.56 -15.91
CA GLY A 387 10.38 -4.48 -16.67
C GLY A 387 9.17 -4.91 -15.88
N VAL A 388 8.00 -4.51 -16.35
CA VAL A 388 6.70 -4.90 -15.78
C VAL A 388 5.79 -5.33 -16.92
N PHE A 389 5.20 -6.51 -16.81
CA PHE A 389 4.29 -7.10 -17.80
C PHE A 389 2.88 -7.09 -17.25
N VAL A 390 1.94 -6.63 -18.07
CA VAL A 390 0.51 -6.56 -17.74
C VAL A 390 -0.27 -7.27 -18.85
N ASN A 391 -1.15 -8.21 -18.48
CA ASN A 391 -2.02 -8.91 -19.41
C ASN A 391 -3.39 -9.18 -18.80
N ALA A 392 -4.44 -9.11 -19.62
CA ALA A 392 -5.78 -9.54 -19.25
C ALA A 392 -5.93 -11.07 -19.31
N ASP A 393 -6.93 -11.59 -18.61
CA ASP A 393 -7.23 -13.04 -18.58
C ASP A 393 -7.93 -13.59 -19.83
N GLY A 394 -8.47 -12.72 -20.68
CA GLY A 394 -9.32 -13.14 -21.80
C GLY A 394 -10.75 -13.51 -21.36
N HIS A 395 -11.40 -14.45 -22.06
CA HIS A 395 -12.75 -14.92 -21.73
C HIS A 395 -12.78 -15.66 -20.39
N LYS A 396 -13.76 -15.36 -19.54
CA LYS A 396 -13.89 -15.92 -18.19
C LYS A 396 -15.33 -16.32 -17.88
N LYS A 397 -15.49 -17.29 -16.97
CA LYS A 397 -16.81 -17.72 -16.47
C LYS A 397 -17.47 -16.68 -15.57
N SER A 398 -16.68 -15.90 -14.84
CA SER A 398 -17.12 -14.80 -13.95
C SER A 398 -16.00 -13.79 -13.73
N ILE A 399 -16.32 -12.63 -13.14
CA ILE A 399 -15.35 -11.58 -12.83
C ILE A 399 -14.21 -12.09 -11.94
N SER A 400 -14.52 -12.92 -10.95
CA SER A 400 -13.55 -13.47 -9.99
C SER A 400 -12.84 -14.75 -10.48
N ALA A 401 -13.34 -15.40 -11.55
CA ALA A 401 -12.73 -16.64 -12.05
C ALA A 401 -11.30 -16.36 -12.58
N PRO A 402 -10.36 -17.31 -12.41
CA PRO A 402 -9.03 -17.21 -12.98
C PRO A 402 -9.08 -17.38 -14.50
N GLY A 403 -8.09 -16.77 -15.17
CA GLY A 403 -7.83 -16.91 -16.61
C GLY A 403 -6.35 -17.14 -16.89
N ILE A 404 -5.94 -16.94 -18.14
CA ILE A 404 -4.58 -17.26 -18.60
C ILE A 404 -3.59 -16.11 -18.54
N GLY A 405 -4.04 -14.89 -18.22
CA GLY A 405 -3.19 -13.68 -18.28
C GLY A 405 -1.97 -13.75 -17.37
N ASN A 406 -2.08 -14.41 -16.22
CA ASN A 406 -0.98 -14.52 -15.27
C ASN A 406 0.15 -15.45 -15.76
N TYR A 407 -0.16 -16.50 -16.53
CA TYR A 407 0.86 -17.31 -17.20
C TYR A 407 1.70 -16.45 -18.16
N VAL A 408 1.04 -15.57 -18.91
CA VAL A 408 1.71 -14.68 -19.87
C VAL A 408 2.61 -13.68 -19.15
N THR A 409 2.13 -13.06 -18.06
CA THR A 409 2.94 -12.03 -17.34
C THR A 409 4.15 -12.64 -16.66
N LEU A 410 3.98 -13.79 -15.97
CA LEU A 410 5.08 -14.42 -15.23
C LEU A 410 6.12 -15.04 -16.17
N ALA A 411 5.67 -15.70 -17.24
CA ALA A 411 6.58 -16.27 -18.24
C ALA A 411 7.39 -15.18 -18.95
N LYS A 412 6.79 -14.02 -19.28
CA LYS A 412 7.52 -12.87 -19.83
C LYS A 412 8.54 -12.30 -18.84
N ALA A 413 8.21 -12.26 -17.55
CA ALA A 413 9.12 -11.81 -16.51
C ALA A 413 10.32 -12.77 -16.38
N ALA A 414 10.09 -14.09 -16.40
CA ALA A 414 11.16 -15.09 -16.41
C ALA A 414 12.03 -14.98 -17.66
N ALA A 415 11.43 -14.86 -18.83
CA ALA A 415 12.16 -14.69 -20.10
C ALA A 415 13.01 -13.42 -20.12
N LEU A 416 12.49 -12.30 -19.58
CA LEU A 416 13.29 -11.06 -19.45
C LEU A 416 14.48 -11.25 -18.50
N THR A 417 14.28 -11.92 -17.38
CA THR A 417 15.35 -12.25 -16.43
C THR A 417 16.44 -13.07 -17.10
N GLU A 418 16.05 -14.15 -17.81
CA GLU A 418 17.00 -15.01 -18.55
C GLU A 418 17.75 -14.22 -19.63
N SER A 419 17.06 -13.36 -20.36
CA SER A 419 17.65 -12.52 -21.41
C SER A 419 18.70 -11.54 -20.89
N ILE A 420 18.52 -10.99 -19.67
CA ILE A 420 19.46 -10.01 -19.07
C ILE A 420 20.61 -10.70 -18.37
N LEU A 421 20.35 -11.76 -17.61
CA LEU A 421 21.29 -12.34 -16.65
C LEU A 421 21.70 -13.79 -16.98
N GLY A 422 21.07 -14.41 -17.98
CA GLY A 422 21.32 -15.81 -18.37
C GLY A 422 20.51 -16.81 -17.55
N ALA A 423 20.45 -18.03 -18.07
CA ALA A 423 19.65 -19.13 -17.51
C ALA A 423 20.08 -19.52 -16.09
N GLU A 424 21.37 -19.49 -15.79
CA GLU A 424 21.92 -19.84 -14.47
C GLU A 424 21.45 -18.89 -13.38
N SER A 425 21.42 -17.57 -13.66
CA SER A 425 20.88 -16.59 -12.71
C SER A 425 19.39 -16.79 -12.47
N LEU A 426 18.60 -17.01 -13.52
CA LEU A 426 17.18 -17.30 -13.38
C LEU A 426 16.92 -18.58 -12.55
N ARG A 427 17.66 -19.66 -12.83
CA ARG A 427 17.42 -20.97 -12.19
C ARG A 427 17.84 -21.03 -10.73
N HIS A 428 18.93 -20.36 -10.36
CA HIS A 428 19.56 -20.55 -9.06
C HIS A 428 19.56 -19.31 -8.18
N ARG A 429 19.37 -18.12 -8.77
CA ARG A 429 19.51 -16.84 -8.10
C ARG A 429 18.29 -15.93 -8.29
N SER A 430 17.11 -16.56 -8.47
CA SER A 430 15.82 -15.85 -8.50
C SER A 430 14.84 -16.43 -7.48
N CYS A 431 13.85 -15.64 -7.13
CA CYS A 431 12.70 -16.08 -6.34
C CYS A 431 11.42 -15.34 -6.77
N VAL A 432 10.27 -15.84 -6.31
CA VAL A 432 8.96 -15.25 -6.59
C VAL A 432 8.35 -14.70 -5.30
N GLN A 433 7.95 -13.45 -5.33
CA GLN A 433 6.98 -12.89 -4.38
C GLN A 433 5.59 -13.15 -4.94
N ALA A 434 4.93 -14.16 -4.43
CA ALA A 434 3.63 -14.58 -4.90
C ALA A 434 2.52 -13.59 -4.56
N HIS A 435 1.48 -13.55 -5.35
CA HIS A 435 0.24 -12.86 -4.99
C HIS A 435 -0.33 -13.39 -3.66
N GLY A 436 -0.34 -14.72 -3.49
CA GLY A 436 -0.47 -15.40 -2.21
C GLY A 436 -1.65 -14.96 -1.34
N THR A 437 -2.88 -14.91 -1.89
CA THR A 437 -4.05 -14.34 -1.19
C THR A 437 -4.64 -15.22 -0.11
N SER A 438 -4.22 -16.46 0.06
CA SER A 438 -4.84 -17.39 1.03
C SER A 438 -6.29 -17.80 0.69
N THR A 439 -6.72 -17.68 -0.57
CA THR A 439 -8.00 -18.23 -1.00
C THR A 439 -7.83 -19.62 -1.61
N PRO A 440 -8.80 -20.56 -1.44
CA PRO A 440 -8.72 -21.89 -2.02
C PRO A 440 -8.44 -21.89 -3.51
N GLN A 441 -9.12 -21.02 -4.27
CA GLN A 441 -8.93 -20.95 -5.71
C GLN A 441 -7.55 -20.40 -6.10
N ASN A 442 -7.01 -19.42 -5.36
CA ASN A 442 -5.72 -18.84 -5.70
C ASN A 442 -4.57 -19.80 -5.41
N ARG A 443 -4.61 -20.57 -4.30
CA ARG A 443 -3.53 -21.51 -3.98
C ARG A 443 -3.30 -22.53 -5.10
N ILE A 444 -4.39 -23.03 -5.72
CA ILE A 444 -4.32 -23.97 -6.84
C ILE A 444 -3.84 -23.26 -8.11
N THR A 445 -4.49 -22.16 -8.49
CA THR A 445 -4.23 -21.51 -9.78
C THR A 445 -2.88 -20.82 -9.83
N GLU A 446 -2.46 -20.14 -8.75
CA GLU A 446 -1.17 -19.46 -8.72
C GLU A 446 -0.01 -20.46 -8.61
N SER A 447 -0.12 -21.48 -7.79
CA SER A 447 0.91 -22.53 -7.74
C SER A 447 1.10 -23.20 -9.10
N HIS A 448 0.01 -23.47 -9.84
CA HIS A 448 0.10 -23.99 -11.20
C HIS A 448 0.84 -23.02 -12.15
N VAL A 449 0.52 -21.73 -12.10
CA VAL A 449 1.22 -20.71 -12.91
C VAL A 449 2.71 -20.68 -12.63
N ILE A 450 3.10 -20.64 -11.35
CA ILE A 450 4.50 -20.57 -10.94
C ILE A 450 5.22 -21.88 -11.29
N ASN A 451 4.60 -23.03 -11.01
CA ASN A 451 5.18 -24.36 -11.26
C ASN A 451 5.40 -24.62 -12.76
N GLU A 452 4.42 -24.32 -13.61
CA GLU A 452 4.56 -24.51 -15.07
C GLU A 452 5.60 -23.53 -15.65
N THR A 453 5.70 -22.31 -15.12
CA THR A 453 6.77 -21.40 -15.49
C THR A 453 8.13 -21.95 -15.06
N ALA A 454 8.26 -22.42 -13.81
CA ALA A 454 9.50 -23.03 -13.31
C ALA A 454 9.93 -24.21 -14.19
N LYS A 455 9.02 -25.10 -14.52
CA LYS A 455 9.25 -26.26 -15.39
C LYS A 455 9.72 -25.85 -16.79
N ALA A 456 9.06 -24.85 -17.40
CA ALA A 456 9.40 -24.38 -18.74
C ALA A 456 10.81 -23.77 -18.82
N PHE A 457 11.28 -23.11 -17.76
CA PHE A 457 12.62 -22.48 -17.68
C PHE A 457 13.66 -23.38 -16.99
N GLY A 458 13.32 -24.62 -16.61
CA GLY A 458 14.22 -25.59 -16.01
C GLY A 458 14.64 -25.25 -14.57
N ILE A 459 13.78 -24.54 -13.84
CA ILE A 459 13.96 -24.25 -12.42
C ILE A 459 13.42 -25.45 -11.61
N LYS A 460 14.17 -25.95 -10.63
CA LYS A 460 13.78 -27.17 -9.88
C LYS A 460 13.17 -26.85 -8.52
N ASP A 461 13.71 -25.88 -7.80
CA ASP A 461 13.30 -25.53 -6.42
C ASP A 461 13.14 -24.01 -6.33
N TRP A 462 12.18 -23.47 -7.09
CA TRP A 462 11.97 -22.03 -7.11
C TRP A 462 11.41 -21.56 -5.79
N LYS A 463 12.17 -20.70 -5.09
CA LYS A 463 11.74 -20.17 -3.79
C LYS A 463 10.55 -19.23 -3.96
N VAL A 464 9.49 -19.49 -3.19
CA VAL A 464 8.24 -18.73 -3.21
C VAL A 464 7.99 -18.14 -1.83
N ALA A 465 7.90 -16.80 -1.77
CA ALA A 465 7.48 -16.07 -0.59
C ALA A 465 6.09 -15.45 -0.78
N ALA A 466 5.37 -15.24 0.31
CA ALA A 466 4.04 -14.65 0.30
C ALA A 466 3.86 -13.70 1.51
N VAL A 467 4.13 -12.43 1.30
CA VAL A 467 4.12 -11.39 2.36
C VAL A 467 2.76 -11.23 3.03
N LYS A 468 1.67 -11.57 2.33
CA LYS A 468 0.30 -11.51 2.88
C LYS A 468 0.06 -12.45 4.07
N ALA A 469 0.92 -13.43 4.28
CA ALA A 469 0.93 -14.26 5.50
C ALA A 469 1.12 -13.42 6.78
N TYR A 470 1.77 -12.27 6.66
CA TYR A 470 2.09 -11.38 7.78
C TYR A 470 1.21 -10.13 7.82
N LEU A 471 0.93 -9.57 6.65
CA LEU A 471 0.36 -8.22 6.50
C LEU A 471 -1.13 -8.23 6.14
N GLY A 472 -1.67 -9.39 5.75
CA GLY A 472 -2.95 -9.42 5.07
C GLY A 472 -2.86 -8.86 3.65
N HIS A 473 -3.99 -8.70 2.99
CA HIS A 473 -4.09 -8.22 1.63
C HIS A 473 -4.41 -6.73 1.58
N SER A 474 -3.41 -5.90 1.36
CA SER A 474 -3.51 -4.43 1.25
C SER A 474 -4.01 -3.95 -0.12
N GLN A 475 -4.83 -4.75 -0.78
CA GLN A 475 -5.52 -4.45 -2.04
C GLN A 475 -4.56 -3.94 -3.13
N GLY A 476 -4.82 -2.76 -3.70
CA GLY A 476 -4.00 -2.18 -4.77
C GLY A 476 -2.56 -1.90 -4.38
N THR A 477 -2.28 -1.75 -3.09
CA THR A 477 -0.94 -1.45 -2.55
C THR A 477 -0.08 -2.70 -2.35
N ALA A 478 -0.67 -3.91 -2.45
CA ALA A 478 0.00 -5.18 -2.15
C ALA A 478 1.30 -5.42 -2.94
N GLY A 479 1.41 -4.94 -4.18
CA GLY A 479 2.65 -5.00 -4.96
C GLY A 479 3.78 -4.15 -4.37
N GLY A 480 3.43 -3.06 -3.67
CA GLY A 480 4.37 -2.23 -2.93
C GLY A 480 4.92 -2.93 -1.68
N ASP A 481 4.08 -3.68 -0.95
CA ASP A 481 4.53 -4.52 0.17
C ASP A 481 5.51 -5.60 -0.30
N GLN A 482 5.21 -6.28 -1.41
CA GLN A 482 6.11 -7.25 -2.03
C GLN A 482 7.46 -6.62 -2.42
N LEU A 483 7.44 -5.42 -3.00
CA LEU A 483 8.64 -4.68 -3.39
C LEU A 483 9.46 -4.31 -2.15
N ALA A 484 8.87 -3.71 -1.13
CA ALA A 484 9.56 -3.31 0.10
C ALA A 484 10.25 -4.50 0.80
N VAL A 485 9.59 -5.67 0.84
CA VAL A 485 10.17 -6.91 1.38
C VAL A 485 11.32 -7.41 0.51
N SER A 486 11.23 -7.26 -0.82
CA SER A 486 12.32 -7.64 -1.73
C SER A 486 13.57 -6.78 -1.54
N LEU A 487 13.41 -5.49 -1.26
CA LEU A 487 14.55 -4.62 -0.92
C LEU A 487 15.23 -5.05 0.39
N GLY A 488 14.43 -5.45 1.39
CA GLY A 488 14.93 -5.98 2.65
C GLY A 488 15.69 -7.30 2.49
N LEU A 489 15.23 -8.19 1.60
CA LEU A 489 15.94 -9.42 1.26
C LEU A 489 17.40 -9.15 0.87
N TRP A 490 17.64 -8.19 -0.01
CA TRP A 490 19.00 -7.86 -0.45
C TRP A 490 19.85 -7.20 0.64
N ARG A 491 19.22 -6.53 1.59
CA ARG A 491 19.93 -5.89 2.71
C ARG A 491 20.36 -6.89 3.78
N TYR A 492 19.50 -7.89 4.08
CA TYR A 492 19.70 -8.81 5.22
C TYR A 492 19.99 -10.26 4.79
N GLY A 493 19.82 -10.60 3.53
CA GLY A 493 20.11 -11.94 3.01
C GLY A 493 19.11 -13.02 3.41
N ILE A 494 17.90 -12.63 3.85
CA ILE A 494 16.87 -13.55 4.35
C ILE A 494 15.62 -13.37 3.50
N LEU A 495 15.14 -14.42 2.82
CA LEU A 495 13.85 -14.43 2.19
C LEU A 495 12.80 -14.92 3.22
N PRO A 496 11.82 -14.08 3.60
CA PRO A 496 10.81 -14.49 4.57
C PRO A 496 10.03 -15.71 4.06
N GLY A 497 9.92 -16.74 4.91
CA GLY A 497 9.03 -17.87 4.68
C GLY A 497 7.57 -17.49 4.89
N ILE A 498 6.67 -18.45 4.76
CA ILE A 498 5.24 -18.27 4.98
C ILE A 498 4.90 -18.70 6.41
N ALA A 499 5.22 -17.86 7.40
CA ALA A 499 5.20 -18.24 8.83
C ALA A 499 3.83 -18.68 9.36
N SER A 500 2.75 -18.40 8.66
CA SER A 500 1.38 -18.75 9.07
C SER A 500 0.98 -20.19 8.69
N ILE A 501 1.79 -20.92 7.90
CA ILE A 501 1.46 -22.28 7.46
C ILE A 501 2.22 -23.34 8.27
N ASP A 502 1.63 -24.52 8.41
CA ASP A 502 2.20 -25.72 9.01
C ASP A 502 2.37 -26.86 7.97
N HIS A 503 1.70 -26.74 6.83
CA HIS A 503 1.80 -27.66 5.70
C HIS A 503 1.48 -26.95 4.38
N VAL A 504 1.88 -27.55 3.26
CA VAL A 504 1.43 -27.18 1.92
C VAL A 504 0.20 -28.05 1.60
N ALA A 505 -0.88 -27.42 1.12
CA ALA A 505 -2.11 -28.16 0.81
C ALA A 505 -1.91 -29.14 -0.36
N SER A 506 -2.57 -30.29 -0.31
CA SER A 506 -2.39 -31.39 -1.27
C SER A 506 -2.79 -31.06 -2.72
N ASP A 507 -3.56 -29.98 -2.92
CA ASP A 507 -3.98 -29.50 -4.24
C ASP A 507 -3.07 -28.38 -4.80
N VAL A 508 -1.96 -28.07 -4.13
CA VAL A 508 -0.94 -27.12 -4.57
C VAL A 508 0.01 -27.82 -5.55
N HIS A 509 0.32 -27.15 -6.66
CA HIS A 509 1.28 -27.63 -7.65
C HIS A 509 2.69 -27.15 -7.25
N ASP A 510 3.47 -27.98 -6.58
CA ASP A 510 4.75 -27.59 -5.98
C ASP A 510 5.96 -28.42 -6.46
N SER A 511 5.82 -29.25 -7.50
CA SER A 511 6.90 -30.16 -7.94
C SER A 511 8.22 -29.46 -8.33
N HIS A 512 8.19 -28.14 -8.58
CA HIS A 512 9.35 -27.30 -8.92
C HIS A 512 9.47 -26.10 -7.99
N LEU A 513 8.73 -26.06 -6.88
CA LEU A 513 8.64 -24.93 -5.97
C LEU A 513 9.15 -25.27 -4.57
N ALA A 514 9.83 -24.33 -3.94
CA ALA A 514 10.19 -24.39 -2.53
C ALA A 514 9.26 -23.45 -1.73
N ILE A 515 8.18 -24.02 -1.18
CA ILE A 515 7.18 -23.36 -0.34
C ILE A 515 7.36 -23.86 1.09
N GLN A 516 7.66 -22.98 2.03
CA GLN A 516 7.90 -23.39 3.43
C GLN A 516 7.57 -22.28 4.43
N ALA A 517 7.32 -22.66 5.68
CA ALA A 517 7.09 -21.75 6.80
C ALA A 517 8.38 -21.05 7.27
N ALA A 518 9.50 -21.77 7.28
CA ALA A 518 10.79 -21.25 7.72
C ALA A 518 11.36 -20.24 6.72
N HIS A 519 12.13 -19.27 7.21
CA HIS A 519 12.88 -18.36 6.36
C HIS A 519 13.96 -19.09 5.56
N HIS A 520 14.30 -18.54 4.38
CA HIS A 520 15.45 -19.01 3.61
C HIS A 520 16.62 -18.04 3.79
N GLU A 521 17.71 -18.51 4.33
CA GLU A 521 18.98 -17.76 4.35
C GLU A 521 19.63 -17.87 2.98
N VAL A 522 19.63 -16.79 2.22
CA VAL A 522 20.12 -16.76 0.85
C VAL A 522 21.37 -15.89 0.67
N GLY A 523 21.71 -15.09 1.68
CA GLY A 523 22.78 -14.08 1.62
C GLY A 523 22.37 -12.82 0.84
N THR A 524 23.07 -11.73 1.08
CA THR A 524 22.75 -10.39 0.53
C THR A 524 22.90 -10.29 -0.99
N GLU A 525 23.72 -11.15 -1.59
CA GLU A 525 23.92 -11.24 -3.04
C GLU A 525 23.49 -12.60 -3.61
N GLY A 526 22.84 -13.47 -2.83
CA GLY A 526 22.46 -14.81 -3.26
C GLY A 526 21.29 -14.84 -4.24
N ILE A 527 20.48 -13.78 -4.27
CA ILE A 527 19.37 -13.59 -5.21
C ILE A 527 19.65 -12.40 -6.10
N ASP A 528 19.75 -12.63 -7.41
CA ASP A 528 19.95 -11.58 -8.42
C ASP A 528 18.64 -10.86 -8.75
N THR A 529 17.52 -11.62 -8.81
CA THR A 529 16.21 -11.08 -9.20
C THR A 529 15.09 -11.62 -8.34
N VAL A 530 14.10 -10.75 -8.10
CA VAL A 530 12.82 -11.12 -7.51
C VAL A 530 11.73 -10.83 -8.53
N LEU A 531 10.90 -11.84 -8.83
CA LEU A 531 9.73 -11.69 -9.68
C LEU A 531 8.52 -11.42 -8.79
N LEU A 532 7.99 -10.20 -8.86
CA LEU A 532 6.74 -9.87 -8.19
C LEU A 532 5.57 -10.35 -9.03
N ASN A 533 4.62 -11.06 -8.42
CA ASN A 533 3.42 -11.53 -9.08
C ASN A 533 2.17 -10.93 -8.42
N SER A 534 1.28 -10.34 -9.21
CA SER A 534 0.03 -9.76 -8.74
C SER A 534 -1.13 -10.11 -9.66
N LYS A 535 -2.27 -10.43 -9.04
CA LYS A 535 -3.53 -10.77 -9.71
C LYS A 535 -4.65 -9.92 -9.12
N GLY A 536 -5.46 -9.31 -9.97
CA GLY A 536 -6.58 -8.47 -9.56
C GLY A 536 -7.91 -8.93 -10.15
N PHE A 537 -8.99 -8.72 -9.41
CA PHE A 537 -10.34 -8.96 -9.91
C PHE A 537 -10.57 -8.26 -11.27
N GLY A 538 -11.41 -8.83 -12.10
CA GLY A 538 -11.62 -8.38 -13.48
C GLY A 538 -10.66 -9.02 -14.48
N GLY A 539 -9.64 -9.75 -14.03
CA GLY A 539 -8.63 -10.38 -14.89
C GLY A 539 -7.40 -9.51 -15.10
N ASN A 540 -7.06 -8.69 -14.13
CA ASN A 540 -5.87 -7.85 -14.14
C ASN A 540 -4.67 -8.65 -13.61
N ASN A 541 -3.69 -8.90 -14.46
CA ASN A 541 -2.47 -9.61 -14.07
C ASN A 541 -1.26 -8.75 -14.34
N ALA A 542 -0.31 -8.75 -13.40
CA ALA A 542 0.95 -8.05 -13.54
C ALA A 542 2.09 -8.84 -12.92
N SER A 543 3.25 -8.88 -13.60
CA SER A 543 4.48 -9.42 -13.05
C SER A 543 5.63 -8.46 -13.33
N ALA A 544 6.41 -8.13 -12.30
CA ALA A 544 7.56 -7.23 -12.38
C ALA A 544 8.86 -7.98 -12.12
N VAL A 545 9.93 -7.58 -12.80
CA VAL A 545 11.29 -8.07 -12.58
C VAL A 545 12.07 -7.01 -11.81
N LEU A 546 12.35 -7.29 -10.54
CA LEU A 546 13.24 -6.48 -9.72
C LEU A 546 14.64 -7.09 -9.76
N MET A 547 15.66 -6.25 -9.87
CA MET A 547 17.06 -6.63 -9.79
C MET A 547 17.69 -6.08 -8.51
N GLY A 548 18.51 -6.91 -7.85
CA GLY A 548 19.22 -6.51 -6.64
C GLY A 548 20.22 -5.37 -6.87
N PRO A 549 20.60 -4.64 -5.81
CA PRO A 549 21.53 -3.50 -5.93
C PRO A 549 22.88 -3.91 -6.50
N HIS A 550 23.38 -5.10 -6.19
CA HIS A 550 24.62 -5.63 -6.75
C HIS A 550 24.52 -5.85 -8.27
N VAL A 551 23.36 -6.29 -8.78
CA VAL A 551 23.10 -6.44 -10.22
C VAL A 551 22.99 -5.07 -10.88
N ALA A 552 22.20 -4.16 -10.31
CA ALA A 552 22.04 -2.80 -10.81
C ALA A 552 23.39 -2.09 -10.93
N ASN A 553 24.21 -2.14 -9.87
CA ASN A 553 25.56 -1.57 -9.87
C ASN A 553 26.46 -2.17 -10.96
N ARG A 554 26.43 -3.50 -11.16
CA ARG A 554 27.20 -4.17 -12.23
C ARG A 554 26.79 -3.69 -13.62
N LEU A 555 25.48 -3.53 -13.86
CA LEU A 555 24.96 -3.00 -15.14
C LEU A 555 25.35 -1.52 -15.34
N MET A 556 25.28 -0.71 -14.28
CA MET A 556 25.70 0.71 -14.33
C MET A 556 27.21 0.86 -14.55
N VAL A 557 28.05 0.05 -13.92
CA VAL A 557 29.51 0.02 -14.21
C VAL A 557 29.75 -0.26 -15.68
N LYS A 558 29.04 -1.24 -16.27
CA LYS A 558 29.18 -1.60 -17.69
C LYS A 558 28.77 -0.45 -18.63
N LYS A 559 27.75 0.31 -18.26
CA LYS A 559 27.21 1.43 -19.07
C LYS A 559 28.02 2.71 -18.91
N HIS A 560 28.34 3.10 -17.68
CA HIS A 560 28.91 4.42 -17.33
C HIS A 560 30.44 4.39 -17.03
N GLY A 561 30.98 3.21 -16.83
CA GLY A 561 32.40 3.00 -16.49
C GLY A 561 32.69 3.09 -14.98
N PHE A 562 33.81 2.48 -14.58
CA PHE A 562 34.18 2.37 -13.15
C PHE A 562 34.41 3.74 -12.48
N LYS A 563 35.10 4.66 -13.15
CA LYS A 563 35.41 5.99 -12.61
C LYS A 563 34.17 6.82 -12.31
N ALA A 564 33.15 6.74 -13.16
CA ALA A 564 31.88 7.43 -12.94
C ALA A 564 31.14 6.90 -11.69
N MET A 565 31.16 5.58 -11.51
CA MET A 565 30.57 4.93 -10.33
C MET A 565 31.34 5.20 -9.05
N GLU A 566 32.67 5.37 -9.13
CA GLU A 566 33.50 5.77 -7.99
C GLU A 566 33.18 7.22 -7.54
N ASN A 567 33.05 8.14 -8.47
CA ASN A 567 32.63 9.52 -8.20
C ASN A 567 31.21 9.55 -7.57
N MET A 568 30.28 8.74 -8.07
CA MET A 568 28.95 8.60 -7.50
C MET A 568 29.00 8.16 -6.03
N ARG A 569 29.82 7.15 -5.70
CA ARG A 569 29.96 6.66 -4.32
C ARG A 569 30.50 7.74 -3.37
N SER A 570 31.42 8.57 -3.83
CA SER A 570 31.95 9.68 -3.03
C SER A 570 30.87 10.73 -2.70
N ALA A 571 29.99 11.04 -3.64
CA ALA A 571 28.86 11.95 -3.41
C ALA A 571 27.74 11.30 -2.55
N GLN A 572 27.59 9.99 -2.63
CA GLN A 572 26.58 9.19 -1.92
C GLN A 572 26.71 9.26 -0.39
N GLU A 573 27.93 9.45 0.14
CA GLU A 573 28.19 9.44 1.58
C GLU A 573 27.37 10.49 2.32
N THR A 574 27.25 11.70 1.77
CA THR A 574 26.44 12.80 2.34
C THR A 574 24.95 12.44 2.37
N HIS A 575 24.45 11.83 1.30
CA HIS A 575 23.04 11.43 1.23
C HIS A 575 22.73 10.26 2.16
N ASN A 576 23.64 9.30 2.28
CA ASN A 576 23.51 8.21 3.23
C ASN A 576 23.47 8.72 4.68
N GLN A 577 24.31 9.72 5.02
CA GLN A 577 24.25 10.35 6.34
C GLN A 577 22.88 11.01 6.59
N ALA A 578 22.38 11.79 5.62
CA ALA A 578 21.07 12.43 5.74
C ALA A 578 19.91 11.41 5.85
N ALA A 579 19.98 10.31 5.11
CA ALA A 579 18.99 9.22 5.21
C ALA A 579 19.04 8.53 6.59
N ASN A 580 20.25 8.30 7.12
CA ASN A 580 20.43 7.73 8.47
C ASN A 580 19.93 8.70 9.56
N ASP A 581 20.19 10.00 9.41
CA ASP A 581 19.69 11.02 10.34
C ASP A 581 18.15 11.08 10.33
N TYR A 582 17.55 10.98 9.15
CA TYR A 582 16.09 10.87 9.02
C TYR A 582 15.56 9.61 9.72
N ASP A 583 16.19 8.45 9.49
CA ASP A 583 15.79 7.20 10.14
C ASP A 583 15.88 7.29 11.67
N LEU A 584 16.98 7.85 12.17
CA LEU A 584 17.16 8.05 13.61
C LEU A 584 16.11 9.01 14.21
N GLN A 585 15.75 10.09 13.51
CA GLN A 585 14.67 10.99 13.94
C GLN A 585 13.32 10.28 13.93
N SER A 586 13.06 9.47 12.92
CA SER A 586 11.83 8.68 12.83
C SER A 586 11.70 7.65 13.93
N MET A 587 12.76 6.90 14.23
CA MET A 587 12.81 5.97 15.37
C MET A 587 12.58 6.66 16.73
N ARG A 588 12.86 7.93 16.83
CA ARG A 588 12.62 8.75 18.02
C ARG A 588 11.23 9.41 18.06
N GLY A 589 10.41 9.20 17.01
CA GLY A 589 9.12 9.85 16.89
C GLY A 589 9.21 11.37 16.67
N LEU A 590 10.33 11.86 16.13
CA LEU A 590 10.60 13.29 15.93
C LEU A 590 10.45 13.74 14.47
N SER A 591 10.24 12.82 13.53
CA SER A 591 9.97 13.16 12.13
C SER A 591 8.48 13.43 11.91
N ASN A 592 8.19 14.42 11.07
CA ASN A 592 6.84 14.72 10.62
C ASN A 592 6.76 14.60 9.09
N PRO A 593 5.63 14.17 8.53
CA PRO A 593 5.46 14.14 7.09
C PRO A 593 5.46 15.55 6.50
N THR A 594 5.93 15.66 5.26
CA THR A 594 5.85 16.90 4.48
C THR A 594 4.41 17.14 4.04
N TYR A 595 3.87 18.31 4.37
CA TYR A 595 2.57 18.77 3.87
C TYR A 595 2.59 20.28 3.67
N LYS A 596 2.47 20.73 2.41
CA LYS A 596 2.64 22.15 2.01
C LYS A 596 1.34 22.68 1.41
N PHE A 597 0.41 23.05 2.27
CA PHE A 597 -0.85 23.67 1.82
C PHE A 597 -0.68 25.18 1.63
N GLY A 598 -0.97 25.68 0.43
CA GLY A 598 -0.89 27.12 0.12
C GLY A 598 0.54 27.71 0.05
N HIS A 599 1.57 26.85 -0.01
CA HIS A 599 2.95 27.29 -0.17
C HIS A 599 3.31 27.50 -1.64
N ASN A 600 3.99 28.62 -1.95
CA ASN A 600 4.56 28.92 -3.28
C ASN A 600 3.57 28.67 -4.43
N VAL A 601 2.32 29.10 -4.24
CA VAL A 601 1.29 29.00 -5.28
C VAL A 601 1.66 29.94 -6.42
N LEU A 602 1.95 29.40 -7.59
CA LEU A 602 2.25 30.14 -8.81
C LEU A 602 0.97 30.41 -9.60
N THR A 603 0.99 31.52 -10.32
CA THR A 603 -0.05 31.91 -11.28
C THR A 603 0.54 31.94 -12.69
N GLY A 604 -0.28 32.10 -13.72
CA GLY A 604 0.20 32.22 -15.08
C GLY A 604 1.10 33.44 -15.30
N GLU A 605 0.97 34.46 -14.48
CA GLU A 605 1.77 35.69 -14.54
C GLU A 605 3.22 35.48 -14.05
N ASP A 606 3.45 34.43 -13.26
CA ASP A 606 4.78 34.08 -12.77
C ASP A 606 5.63 33.37 -13.82
N LEU A 607 5.02 32.91 -14.92
CA LEU A 607 5.67 32.10 -15.95
C LEU A 607 6.29 32.97 -17.05
N LEU A 608 7.49 32.60 -17.51
CA LEU A 608 8.09 33.16 -18.71
C LEU A 608 7.96 32.15 -19.86
N ILE A 609 7.07 32.45 -20.79
CA ILE A 609 6.79 31.59 -21.96
C ILE A 609 7.29 32.28 -23.23
N ASN A 610 8.12 31.57 -24.01
CA ASN A 610 8.52 31.99 -25.35
C ASN A 610 8.46 30.79 -26.31
N ARG A 611 8.80 30.99 -27.60
CA ARG A 611 8.71 29.94 -28.60
C ARG A 611 9.56 28.70 -28.32
N HIS A 612 10.60 28.83 -27.50
CA HIS A 612 11.60 27.77 -27.28
C HIS A 612 11.51 27.11 -25.90
N GLN A 613 10.97 27.82 -24.90
CA GLN A 613 10.96 27.32 -23.52
C GLN A 613 9.89 27.94 -22.64
N ILE A 614 9.58 27.24 -21.56
CA ILE A 614 8.83 27.77 -20.41
C ILE A 614 9.74 27.76 -19.19
N VAL A 615 9.93 28.93 -18.58
CA VAL A 615 10.64 29.06 -17.31
C VAL A 615 9.64 29.15 -16.17
N ILE A 616 9.79 28.30 -15.18
CA ILE A 616 8.93 28.21 -13.99
C ILE A 616 9.77 28.57 -12.76
N PRO A 617 9.35 29.53 -11.92
CA PRO A 617 10.06 29.86 -10.70
C PRO A 617 10.26 28.64 -9.79
N GLY A 618 11.43 28.53 -9.16
CA GLY A 618 11.78 27.40 -8.28
C GLY A 618 12.38 26.20 -8.99
N TYR A 619 12.49 26.21 -10.33
CA TYR A 619 13.21 25.17 -11.10
C TYR A 619 14.45 25.76 -11.77
N ALA A 620 15.57 25.04 -11.67
CA ALA A 620 16.83 25.44 -12.30
C ALA A 620 16.81 25.19 -13.83
N LYS A 621 15.98 24.26 -14.29
CA LYS A 621 15.83 23.91 -15.71
C LYS A 621 14.49 24.35 -16.26
N ALA A 622 14.52 24.94 -17.44
CA ALA A 622 13.30 25.29 -18.20
C ALA A 622 12.72 24.04 -18.89
N ILE A 623 11.43 24.09 -19.19
CA ILE A 623 10.77 23.14 -20.10
C ILE A 623 11.18 23.51 -21.53
N ASP A 624 11.74 22.58 -22.28
CA ASP A 624 12.11 22.74 -23.69
C ASP A 624 10.86 22.54 -24.57
N LEU A 625 10.57 23.50 -25.42
CA LEU A 625 9.49 23.46 -26.41
C LEU A 625 9.99 23.10 -27.83
N SER A 626 11.27 22.77 -27.98
CA SER A 626 11.85 22.31 -29.25
C SER A 626 11.44 20.86 -29.53
N VAL A 627 10.21 20.67 -29.99
CA VAL A 627 9.66 19.35 -30.28
C VAL A 627 10.02 18.93 -31.70
N SER A 628 10.68 17.78 -31.87
CA SER A 628 10.88 17.17 -33.17
C SER A 628 9.55 16.67 -33.74
N ASN A 629 9.37 16.79 -35.05
CA ASN A 629 8.21 16.22 -35.73
C ASN A 629 8.31 14.68 -35.69
N PRO A 630 7.41 13.97 -34.96
CA PRO A 630 7.47 12.52 -34.89
C PRO A 630 7.02 11.81 -36.15
N PHE A 631 6.52 12.56 -37.13
CA PHE A 631 6.00 12.09 -38.42
C PHE A 631 6.76 12.71 -39.59
N GLU A 632 8.03 13.06 -39.42
CA GLU A 632 8.85 13.72 -40.45
C GLU A 632 8.92 12.90 -41.74
N ASP A 633 8.88 11.58 -41.62
CA ASP A 633 8.85 10.63 -42.73
C ASP A 633 7.47 10.53 -43.44
N MET A 634 6.43 11.14 -42.88
CA MET A 634 5.06 11.16 -43.43
C MET A 634 4.64 12.53 -43.98
N CYS A 635 5.49 13.56 -43.83
CA CYS A 635 5.18 14.94 -44.22
C CYS A 635 5.85 15.36 -45.53
#